data_ee6cb2c7711109a5d10794318e64fae3
#
_entry.id   ee6cb2c7711109a5d10794318e64fae3
#
_cell.length_a   1.000
_cell.length_b   1.000
_cell.length_c   1.000
_cell.angle_alpha   90.00
_cell.angle_beta   90.00
_cell.angle_gamma   90.00
#
_symmetry.space_group_name_H-M   'P 1'
#
loop_
_entity.id
_entity.type
_entity.pdbx_description
1 polymer ?
#
loop_
_entity_poly.entity_id
_entity_poly.type
_entity_poly.pdbx_seq_one_letter_code
_entity_poly.pdbx_strand_id
1 'polypeptide(L)'
;MDANPVARKTTKTPMVWIACVLLAILAAYGLYENFLMSARIAFAEDQTAIFDEMRRRAETEDPAEGVKSLQYAVLYYASGTKQVAGSRLDQVVERSRRNAVRQIIDSLRKKTGQDFGDDPQSWLERGATLKSLEGSRRNR
;
A
#
# COMPACT_ATOMS: atom_id res chain seq x y z
N MET A 1 -23.49 -2.29 80.32
CA MET A 1 -22.61 -3.13 79.48
C MET A 1 -23.03 -2.90 78.02
N ASP A 2 -22.42 -1.89 77.38
CA ASP A 2 -22.78 -1.53 75.99
C ASP A 2 -21.80 -2.18 75.03
N ALA A 3 -22.29 -3.12 74.27
CA ALA A 3 -21.54 -3.77 73.19
C ALA A 3 -21.55 -2.84 71.96
N ASN A 4 -20.40 -2.25 71.69
CA ASN A 4 -20.19 -1.43 70.52
C ASN A 4 -20.00 -2.33 69.26
N PRO A 5 -20.88 -2.26 68.24
CA PRO A 5 -20.71 -3.04 67.05
C PRO A 5 -19.62 -2.44 66.18
N VAL A 6 -18.46 -3.11 66.11
CA VAL A 6 -17.35 -2.79 65.21
C VAL A 6 -17.85 -2.93 63.75
N ALA A 7 -18.08 -1.78 63.10
CA ALA A 7 -18.42 -1.72 61.69
C ALA A 7 -17.27 -2.26 60.83
N ARG A 8 -17.43 -3.46 60.27
CA ARG A 8 -16.54 -4.02 59.25
C ARG A 8 -16.57 -3.11 58.00
N LYS A 9 -15.55 -2.27 57.85
CA LYS A 9 -15.30 -1.57 56.59
C LYS A 9 -15.01 -2.61 55.51
N THR A 10 -15.96 -2.78 54.59
CA THR A 10 -15.79 -3.68 53.46
C THR A 10 -14.80 -3.06 52.49
N THR A 11 -13.63 -3.70 52.40
CA THR A 11 -12.53 -3.34 51.48
C THR A 11 -12.81 -3.71 50.02
N LYS A 12 -13.96 -3.34 49.49
CA LYS A 12 -14.33 -3.59 48.08
C LYS A 12 -13.78 -2.53 47.12
N THR A 13 -13.35 -1.38 47.62
CA THR A 13 -12.91 -0.22 46.86
C THR A 13 -11.63 -0.49 45.99
N PRO A 14 -10.58 -1.14 46.46
CA PRO A 14 -9.38 -1.34 45.62
C PRO A 14 -9.61 -2.29 44.46
N MET A 15 -10.46 -3.30 44.63
CA MET A 15 -10.75 -4.29 43.56
C MET A 15 -11.51 -3.67 42.39
N VAL A 16 -12.43 -2.74 42.65
CA VAL A 16 -13.16 -2.00 41.59
C VAL A 16 -12.20 -1.09 40.80
N TRP A 17 -11.29 -0.41 41.49
CA TRP A 17 -10.28 0.42 40.82
C TRP A 17 -9.36 -0.38 39.93
N ILE A 18 -8.89 -1.54 40.37
CA ILE A 18 -8.06 -2.44 39.56
C ILE A 18 -8.83 -2.90 38.31
N ALA A 19 -10.10 -3.27 38.45
CA ALA A 19 -10.93 -3.67 37.33
C ALA A 19 -11.13 -2.51 36.32
N CYS A 20 -11.38 -1.30 36.78
CA CYS A 20 -11.50 -0.12 35.92
C CYS A 20 -10.21 0.19 35.16
N VAL A 21 -9.05 0.09 35.80
CA VAL A 21 -7.74 0.30 35.18
C VAL A 21 -7.48 -0.76 34.10
N LEU A 22 -7.75 -2.04 34.38
CA LEU A 22 -7.62 -3.11 33.40
C LEU A 22 -8.53 -2.91 32.18
N LEU A 23 -9.78 -2.51 32.40
CA LEU A 23 -10.71 -2.21 31.32
C LEU A 23 -10.26 -1.00 30.49
N ALA A 24 -9.71 0.03 31.12
CA ALA A 24 -9.16 1.18 30.42
C ALA A 24 -7.94 0.81 29.54
N ILE A 25 -7.06 -0.07 30.06
CA ILE A 25 -5.91 -0.58 29.30
C ILE A 25 -6.38 -1.40 28.09
N LEU A 26 -7.35 -2.30 28.28
CA LEU A 26 -7.92 -3.10 27.19
C LEU A 26 -8.61 -2.23 26.12
N ALA A 27 -9.35 -1.22 26.57
CA ALA A 27 -10.00 -0.26 25.65
C ALA A 27 -8.94 0.54 24.86
N ALA A 28 -7.90 1.04 25.53
CA ALA A 28 -6.81 1.76 24.87
C ALA A 28 -6.06 0.87 23.86
N TYR A 29 -5.81 -0.37 24.20
CA TYR A 29 -5.20 -1.35 23.30
C TYR A 29 -6.09 -1.61 22.07
N GLY A 30 -7.39 -1.81 22.26
CA GLY A 30 -8.34 -2.00 21.16
C GLY A 30 -8.44 -0.78 20.24
N LEU A 31 -8.41 0.43 20.78
CA LEU A 31 -8.38 1.67 19.99
C LEU A 31 -7.07 1.79 19.19
N TYR A 32 -5.95 1.44 19.79
CA TYR A 32 -4.63 1.45 19.13
C TYR A 32 -4.58 0.48 17.94
N GLU A 33 -5.03 -0.76 18.11
CA GLU A 33 -5.10 -1.76 17.03
C GLU A 33 -6.03 -1.33 15.90
N ASN A 34 -7.20 -0.75 16.22
CA ASN A 34 -8.12 -0.20 15.22
C ASN A 34 -7.49 0.96 14.43
N PHE A 35 -6.76 1.85 15.11
CA PHE A 35 -6.05 2.94 14.45
C PHE A 35 -4.97 2.42 13.49
N LEU A 36 -4.15 1.46 13.93
CA LEU A 36 -3.14 0.84 13.07
C LEU A 36 -3.75 0.15 11.84
N MET A 37 -4.86 -0.56 12.02
CA MET A 37 -5.55 -1.21 10.91
C MET A 37 -6.09 -0.17 9.92
N SER A 38 -6.73 0.90 10.40
CA SER A 38 -7.23 1.98 9.55
C SER A 38 -6.12 2.66 8.75
N ALA A 39 -4.97 2.92 9.38
CA ALA A 39 -3.81 3.47 8.70
C ALA A 39 -3.28 2.53 7.60
N ARG A 40 -3.20 1.22 7.87
CA ARG A 40 -2.77 0.22 6.87
C ARG A 40 -3.73 0.15 5.68
N ILE A 41 -5.03 0.23 5.91
CA ILE A 41 -6.04 0.24 4.85
C ILE A 41 -5.86 1.51 3.99
N ALA A 42 -5.75 2.69 4.61
CA ALA A 42 -5.53 3.95 3.89
C ALA A 42 -4.26 3.91 3.02
N PHE A 43 -3.16 3.35 3.53
CA PHE A 43 -1.95 3.15 2.73
C PHE A 43 -2.14 2.15 1.58
N ALA A 44 -2.92 1.10 1.75
CA ALA A 44 -3.20 0.15 0.67
C ALA A 44 -4.07 0.79 -0.42
N GLU A 45 -5.05 1.60 -0.06
CA GLU A 45 -5.88 2.37 -1.00
C GLU A 45 -5.02 3.37 -1.79
N ASP A 46 -4.17 4.14 -1.12
CA ASP A 46 -3.25 5.08 -1.76
C ASP A 46 -2.31 4.38 -2.76
N GLN A 47 -1.73 3.24 -2.37
CA GLN A 47 -0.88 2.45 -3.26
C GLN A 47 -1.63 1.94 -4.49
N THR A 48 -2.87 1.46 -4.34
CA THR A 48 -3.67 0.99 -5.48
C THR A 48 -4.06 2.14 -6.41
N ALA A 49 -4.39 3.31 -5.86
CA ALA A 49 -4.69 4.51 -6.65
C ALA A 49 -3.48 4.98 -7.47
N ILE A 50 -2.27 4.90 -6.91
CA ILE A 50 -1.04 5.21 -7.64
C ILE A 50 -0.84 4.25 -8.83
N PHE A 51 -1.06 2.94 -8.67
CA PHE A 51 -0.95 2.00 -9.77
C PHE A 51 -1.98 2.26 -10.87
N ASP A 52 -3.20 2.63 -10.51
CA ASP A 52 -4.23 3.02 -11.49
C ASP A 52 -3.84 4.29 -12.24
N GLU A 53 -3.26 5.27 -11.57
CA GLU A 53 -2.75 6.48 -12.20
C GLU A 53 -1.59 6.18 -13.17
N MET A 54 -0.64 5.31 -12.79
CA MET A 54 0.46 4.91 -13.68
C MET A 54 -0.07 4.20 -14.93
N ARG A 55 -1.07 3.33 -14.78
CA ARG A 55 -1.75 2.69 -15.89
C ARG A 55 -2.43 3.72 -16.80
N ARG A 56 -3.18 4.64 -16.23
CA ARG A 56 -3.88 5.71 -16.98
C ARG A 56 -2.90 6.56 -17.77
N ARG A 57 -1.78 6.97 -17.17
CA ARG A 57 -0.73 7.74 -17.88
C ARG A 57 -0.15 6.94 -19.04
N ALA A 58 0.16 5.67 -18.83
CA ALA A 58 0.65 4.82 -19.90
C ALA A 58 -0.35 4.66 -21.06
N GLU A 59 -1.66 4.72 -20.78
CA GLU A 59 -2.72 4.68 -21.81
C GLU A 59 -2.88 6.01 -22.56
N THR A 60 -2.78 7.14 -21.88
CA THR A 60 -3.11 8.46 -22.44
C THR A 60 -1.90 9.23 -22.98
N GLU A 61 -0.74 9.09 -22.34
CA GLU A 61 0.47 9.85 -22.66
C GLU A 61 1.35 9.12 -23.70
N ASP A 62 2.48 9.68 -24.05
CA ASP A 62 3.40 9.10 -25.02
C ASP A 62 4.10 7.82 -24.50
N PRO A 63 4.75 7.02 -25.38
CA PRO A 63 5.45 5.80 -24.96
C PRO A 63 6.56 6.04 -23.94
N ALA A 64 7.23 7.19 -23.96
CA ALA A 64 8.32 7.50 -23.04
C ALA A 64 7.77 7.68 -21.60
N GLU A 65 6.60 8.33 -21.45
CA GLU A 65 5.92 8.41 -20.15
C GLU A 65 5.35 7.05 -19.72
N GLY A 66 4.92 6.22 -20.68
CA GLY A 66 4.53 4.84 -20.41
C GLY A 66 5.69 4.01 -19.81
N VAL A 67 6.92 4.16 -20.32
CA VAL A 67 8.11 3.50 -19.76
C VAL A 67 8.44 4.03 -18.37
N LYS A 68 8.32 5.33 -18.11
CA LYS A 68 8.49 5.89 -16.76
C LYS A 68 7.45 5.37 -15.77
N SER A 69 6.20 5.27 -16.22
CA SER A 69 5.11 4.70 -15.43
C SER A 69 5.38 3.23 -15.08
N LEU A 70 5.92 2.45 -16.04
CA LEU A 70 6.34 1.07 -15.82
C LEU A 70 7.48 1.00 -14.79
N GLN A 71 8.49 1.83 -14.95
CA GLN A 71 9.62 1.91 -14.02
C GLN A 71 9.14 2.22 -12.61
N TYR A 72 8.24 3.18 -12.47
CA TYR A 72 7.67 3.53 -11.17
C TYR A 72 6.90 2.35 -10.55
N ALA A 73 6.02 1.70 -11.31
CA ALA A 73 5.23 0.56 -10.83
C ALA A 73 6.08 -0.64 -10.42
N VAL A 74 7.25 -0.84 -11.06
CA VAL A 74 8.17 -1.95 -10.78
C VAL A 74 9.08 -1.66 -9.58
N LEU A 75 9.65 -0.45 -9.52
CA LEU A 75 10.75 -0.17 -8.58
C LEU A 75 10.30 0.49 -7.27
N TYR A 76 9.22 1.29 -7.30
CA TYR A 76 8.90 2.17 -6.19
C TYR A 76 8.17 1.48 -5.03
N TYR A 77 7.37 0.47 -5.32
CA TYR A 77 6.58 -0.25 -4.33
C TYR A 77 6.86 -1.75 -4.34
N ALA A 78 8.02 -2.13 -3.81
CA ALA A 78 8.27 -3.54 -3.53
C ALA A 78 7.27 -4.05 -2.46
N SER A 79 6.84 -5.32 -2.61
CA SER A 79 6.00 -6.01 -1.61
C SER A 79 6.58 -5.85 -0.19
N GLY A 80 5.72 -5.60 0.78
CA GLY A 80 6.11 -5.42 2.18
C GLY A 80 6.66 -4.05 2.56
N THR A 81 6.70 -3.06 1.65
CA THR A 81 7.24 -1.73 1.96
C THR A 81 6.39 -0.97 2.99
N LYS A 82 5.06 -1.02 2.87
CA LYS A 82 4.12 -0.32 3.77
C LYS A 82 3.11 -1.25 4.44
N GLN A 83 3.06 -2.50 3.99
CA GLN A 83 2.20 -3.55 4.54
C GLN A 83 3.07 -4.63 5.18
N VAL A 84 2.49 -5.41 6.08
CA VAL A 84 3.17 -6.60 6.59
C VAL A 84 3.30 -7.58 5.42
N ALA A 85 4.53 -7.94 5.07
CA ALA A 85 4.81 -8.85 3.96
C ALA A 85 4.00 -10.14 4.07
N GLY A 86 3.34 -10.54 2.98
CA GLY A 86 2.49 -11.73 2.93
C GLY A 86 1.11 -11.57 3.58
N SER A 87 0.79 -10.40 4.17
CA SER A 87 -0.56 -10.12 4.69
C SER A 87 -1.60 -10.06 3.57
N ARG A 88 -2.88 -10.16 3.93
CA ARG A 88 -3.97 -10.05 2.95
C ARG A 88 -3.96 -8.70 2.21
N LEU A 89 -3.65 -7.61 2.91
CA LEU A 89 -3.52 -6.28 2.29
C LEU A 89 -2.33 -6.22 1.34
N ASP A 90 -1.18 -6.76 1.73
CA ASP A 90 0.00 -6.86 0.86
C ASP A 90 -0.31 -7.65 -0.43
N GLN A 91 -1.03 -8.77 -0.30
CA GLN A 91 -1.45 -9.56 -1.47
C GLN A 91 -2.40 -8.80 -2.41
N VAL A 92 -3.31 -7.97 -1.86
CA VAL A 92 -4.21 -7.12 -2.66
C VAL A 92 -3.41 -6.07 -3.42
N VAL A 93 -2.54 -5.34 -2.73
CA VAL A 93 -1.66 -4.32 -3.33
C VAL A 93 -0.76 -4.92 -4.41
N GLU A 94 -0.14 -6.08 -4.13
CA GLU A 94 0.74 -6.77 -5.09
C GLU A 94 -0.03 -7.29 -6.32
N ARG A 95 -1.28 -7.72 -6.15
CA ARG A 95 -2.14 -8.08 -7.29
C ARG A 95 -2.46 -6.87 -8.15
N SER A 96 -2.79 -5.72 -7.53
CA SER A 96 -3.05 -4.47 -8.23
C SER A 96 -1.80 -4.04 -9.01
N ARG A 97 -0.62 -4.05 -8.39
CA ARG A 97 0.66 -3.75 -9.02
C ARG A 97 0.91 -4.61 -10.26
N ARG A 98 0.79 -5.93 -10.13
CA ARG A 98 0.99 -6.87 -11.25
C ARG A 98 0.01 -6.64 -12.39
N ASN A 99 -1.24 -6.30 -12.08
CA ASN A 99 -2.23 -5.97 -13.09
C ASN A 99 -1.88 -4.67 -13.82
N ALA A 100 -1.48 -3.63 -13.09
CA ALA A 100 -1.06 -2.36 -13.67
C ALA A 100 0.16 -2.55 -14.59
N VAL A 101 1.21 -3.25 -14.12
CA VAL A 101 2.40 -3.57 -14.93
C VAL A 101 2.02 -4.24 -16.24
N ARG A 102 1.15 -5.27 -16.21
CA ARG A 102 0.67 -5.95 -17.41
C ARG A 102 -0.03 -5.01 -18.38
N GLN A 103 -0.96 -4.19 -17.87
CA GLN A 103 -1.72 -3.26 -18.71
C GLN A 103 -0.84 -2.14 -19.28
N ILE A 104 0.18 -1.68 -18.55
CA ILE A 104 1.17 -0.73 -19.06
C ILE A 104 1.96 -1.37 -20.21
N ILE A 105 2.43 -2.60 -20.06
CA ILE A 105 3.13 -3.34 -21.11
C ILE A 105 2.25 -3.48 -22.35
N ASP A 106 0.97 -3.86 -22.20
CA ASP A 106 0.02 -3.98 -23.29
C ASP A 106 -0.22 -2.64 -24.01
N SER A 107 -0.27 -1.54 -23.26
CA SER A 107 -0.38 -0.18 -23.81
C SER A 107 0.89 0.19 -24.60
N LEU A 108 2.06 -0.12 -24.08
CA LEU A 108 3.33 0.11 -24.78
C LEU A 108 3.43 -0.70 -26.08
N ARG A 109 3.03 -1.98 -26.08
CA ARG A 109 2.93 -2.81 -27.29
C ARG A 109 2.06 -2.13 -28.37
N LYS A 110 0.86 -1.71 -27.97
CA LYS A 110 -0.08 -1.06 -28.90
C LYS A 110 0.46 0.24 -29.47
N LYS A 111 1.14 1.04 -28.65
CA LYS A 111 1.65 2.36 -29.06
C LYS A 111 2.93 2.30 -29.90
N THR A 112 3.82 1.38 -29.56
CA THR A 112 5.12 1.27 -30.24
C THR A 112 5.10 0.30 -31.41
N GLY A 113 4.14 -0.63 -31.46
CA GLY A 113 4.12 -1.75 -32.40
C GLY A 113 5.21 -2.78 -32.12
N GLN A 114 5.92 -2.68 -31.00
CA GLN A 114 7.01 -3.58 -30.62
C GLN A 114 6.54 -4.52 -29.51
N ASP A 115 7.11 -5.73 -29.47
CA ASP A 115 6.89 -6.69 -28.41
C ASP A 115 8.23 -7.16 -27.80
N PHE A 116 8.46 -6.81 -26.56
CA PHE A 116 9.63 -7.21 -25.80
C PHE A 116 9.30 -8.28 -24.74
N GLY A 117 8.16 -8.95 -24.89
CA GLY A 117 7.69 -9.95 -23.94
C GLY A 117 6.94 -9.37 -22.74
N ASP A 118 6.63 -10.23 -21.77
CA ASP A 118 5.85 -9.88 -20.56
C ASP A 118 6.76 -9.47 -19.39
N ASP A 119 8.07 -9.61 -19.54
CA ASP A 119 9.03 -9.19 -18.53
C ASP A 119 9.20 -7.66 -18.55
N PRO A 120 8.84 -6.97 -17.45
CA PRO A 120 8.96 -5.52 -17.38
C PRO A 120 10.42 -5.02 -17.51
N GLN A 121 11.42 -5.82 -17.11
CA GLN A 121 12.81 -5.41 -17.21
C GLN A 121 13.24 -5.27 -18.68
N SER A 122 12.80 -6.17 -19.54
CA SER A 122 13.05 -6.08 -20.99
C SER A 122 12.52 -4.78 -21.61
N TRP A 123 11.39 -4.28 -21.11
CA TRP A 123 10.81 -2.99 -21.52
C TRP A 123 11.58 -1.79 -20.96
N LEU A 124 12.07 -1.87 -19.73
CA LEU A 124 12.85 -0.79 -19.12
C LEU A 124 14.20 -0.62 -19.79
N GLU A 125 14.92 -1.70 -20.08
CA GLU A 125 16.21 -1.68 -20.74
C GLU A 125 16.13 -1.12 -22.18
N ARG A 126 15.10 -1.53 -22.94
CA ARG A 126 14.89 -1.07 -24.32
C ARG A 126 14.14 0.26 -24.40
N GLY A 127 13.41 0.65 -23.36
CA GLY A 127 12.76 1.95 -23.27
C GLY A 127 13.73 3.13 -23.31
N ALA A 128 14.94 2.95 -22.81
CA ALA A 128 16.02 3.93 -22.96
C ALA A 128 16.38 4.19 -24.43
N THR A 129 16.32 3.14 -25.25
CA THR A 129 16.58 3.22 -26.71
C THR A 129 15.42 3.92 -27.46
N LEU A 130 14.17 3.70 -27.05
CA LEU A 130 13.00 4.37 -27.60
C LEU A 130 13.09 5.89 -27.41
N LYS A 131 13.53 6.35 -26.26
CA LYS A 131 13.71 7.77 -25.95
C LYS A 131 14.76 8.45 -26.86
N SER A 132 15.83 7.73 -27.24
CA SER A 132 16.85 8.25 -28.15
C SER A 132 16.33 8.41 -29.60
N LEU A 133 15.42 7.53 -30.04
CA LEU A 133 14.83 7.57 -31.37
C LEU A 133 13.79 8.71 -31.53
N GLU A 134 13.04 9.01 -30.49
CA GLU A 134 12.09 10.14 -30.48
C GLU A 134 12.81 11.51 -30.49
N GLY A 135 13.89 11.64 -29.73
CA GLY A 135 14.74 12.84 -29.76
C GLY A 135 15.31 13.14 -31.15
N SER A 136 15.62 12.10 -31.93
CA SER A 136 16.10 12.22 -33.30
C SER A 136 15.01 12.62 -34.31
N ARG A 137 13.75 12.22 -34.08
CA ARG A 137 12.60 12.61 -34.92
C ARG A 137 12.15 14.06 -34.73
N ARG A 138 12.31 14.61 -33.53
CA ARG A 138 11.89 15.98 -33.19
C ARG A 138 12.85 17.06 -33.74
N ASN A 139 14.06 16.67 -34.15
CA ASN A 139 15.09 17.56 -34.68
C ASN A 139 15.19 17.54 -36.24
N ARG A 140 14.22 16.95 -36.93
CA ARG A 140 14.05 16.99 -38.37
C ARG A 140 12.78 17.76 -38.76
#